data_ee671c022eebe51e7811984a004a92b3
#
_entry.id   ee671c022eebe51e7811984a004a92b3
#
_cell.length_a   1.000
_cell.length_b   1.000
_cell.length_c   1.000
_cell.angle_alpha   90.00
_cell.angle_beta   90.00
_cell.angle_gamma   90.00
#
_symmetry.space_group_name_H-M   'P 1'
#
loop_
_entity.id
_entity.type
_entity.pdbx_description
1 polymer ?
#
loop_
_entity_poly.entity_id
_entity_poly.type
_entity_poly.pdbx_seq_one_letter_code
_entity_poly.pdbx_strand_id
1 'polypeptide(L)'
;MTSEANVDPAEIAKFEALASRWWDRNSEFKPLHDINPLRANYIDRLSPVAGTHLVDVGCGGGILAEAMAQRGARVTGIDMGEAPLAVAKLHQLESGVEVEYQRSTAEDLATEKAESFDVVCCLEMLEHVPDPGAVIKACAEMAKPGAALYFSTINRNPKAFLFAIVGAEHILQLLPAGTHEYDKFIKPSEMAGWIRDAGLV
;
A
#
# COMPACT_ATOMS: atom_id res chain seq x y z
N MET A 1 -11.21 7.39 25.32
CA MET A 1 -11.96 7.55 24.06
C MET A 1 -11.26 6.65 23.09
N THR A 2 -11.87 5.53 22.69
CA THR A 2 -11.39 4.73 21.57
C THR A 2 -11.55 5.60 20.33
N SER A 3 -10.45 6.07 19.73
CA SER A 3 -10.53 6.72 18.42
C SER A 3 -11.13 5.66 17.47
N GLU A 4 -12.15 6.03 16.69
CA GLU A 4 -12.57 5.17 15.60
C GLU A 4 -11.34 4.87 14.74
N ALA A 5 -11.16 3.61 14.38
CA ALA A 5 -10.04 3.22 13.53
C ALA A 5 -10.13 3.97 12.20
N ASN A 6 -9.00 4.45 11.68
CA ASN A 6 -8.91 5.16 10.40
C ASN A 6 -9.07 4.20 9.23
N VAL A 7 -10.25 3.59 9.12
CA VAL A 7 -10.57 2.58 8.10
C VAL A 7 -11.96 2.85 7.51
N ASP A 8 -12.12 2.59 6.22
CA ASP A 8 -13.41 2.57 5.55
C ASP A 8 -13.84 1.10 5.36
N PRO A 9 -14.87 0.62 6.12
CA PRO A 9 -15.32 -0.77 6.01
C PRO A 9 -15.82 -1.15 4.61
N ALA A 10 -16.34 -0.17 3.84
CA ALA A 10 -16.80 -0.42 2.47
C ALA A 10 -15.62 -0.67 1.52
N GLU A 11 -14.51 0.06 1.70
CA GLU A 11 -13.27 -0.17 0.94
C GLU A 11 -12.68 -1.55 1.27
N ILE A 12 -12.59 -1.90 2.56
CA ILE A 12 -12.10 -3.23 2.97
C ILE A 12 -12.96 -4.33 2.30
N ALA A 13 -14.29 -4.22 2.35
CA ALA A 13 -15.18 -5.22 1.77
C ALA A 13 -15.00 -5.37 0.23
N LYS A 14 -14.69 -4.30 -0.49
CA LYS A 14 -14.37 -4.37 -1.94
C LYS A 14 -13.15 -5.25 -2.18
N PHE A 15 -12.05 -5.04 -1.46
CA PHE A 15 -10.82 -5.82 -1.63
C PHE A 15 -10.98 -7.26 -1.13
N GLU A 16 -11.72 -7.49 -0.06
CA GLU A 16 -12.03 -8.84 0.42
C GLU A 16 -12.78 -9.68 -0.64
N ALA A 17 -13.77 -9.07 -1.32
CA ALA A 17 -14.51 -9.74 -2.38
C ALA A 17 -13.65 -10.19 -3.57
N LEU A 18 -12.53 -9.51 -3.82
CA LEU A 18 -11.62 -9.77 -4.94
C LEU A 18 -10.38 -10.58 -4.52
N ALA A 19 -10.18 -10.85 -3.23
CA ALA A 19 -8.93 -11.38 -2.69
C ALA A 19 -8.46 -12.67 -3.37
N SER A 20 -9.35 -13.61 -3.69
CA SER A 20 -8.99 -14.88 -4.34
C SER A 20 -8.34 -14.73 -5.72
N ARG A 21 -8.43 -13.54 -6.33
CA ARG A 21 -7.89 -13.26 -7.66
C ARG A 21 -6.61 -12.42 -7.62
N TRP A 22 -6.08 -12.12 -6.41
CA TRP A 22 -4.97 -11.18 -6.22
C TRP A 22 -3.73 -11.54 -7.04
N TRP A 23 -3.41 -12.84 -7.13
CA TRP A 23 -2.24 -13.33 -7.86
C TRP A 23 -2.55 -13.79 -9.30
N ASP A 24 -3.81 -13.71 -9.75
CA ASP A 24 -4.17 -13.92 -11.15
C ASP A 24 -3.76 -12.70 -11.98
N ARG A 25 -2.71 -12.84 -12.78
CA ARG A 25 -2.17 -11.79 -13.65
C ARG A 25 -3.10 -11.35 -14.79
N ASN A 26 -4.25 -11.99 -14.95
CA ASN A 26 -5.29 -11.60 -15.91
C ASN A 26 -6.52 -11.00 -15.23
N SER A 27 -6.46 -10.84 -13.89
CA SER A 27 -7.52 -10.25 -13.09
C SER A 27 -7.47 -8.72 -13.06
N GLU A 28 -8.31 -8.12 -12.24
CA GLU A 28 -8.33 -6.69 -11.90
C GLU A 28 -7.00 -6.21 -11.33
N PHE A 29 -6.20 -7.11 -10.73
CA PHE A 29 -4.89 -6.81 -10.16
C PHE A 29 -3.74 -6.80 -11.17
N LYS A 30 -4.03 -7.11 -12.46
CA LYS A 30 -3.02 -7.05 -13.53
C LYS A 30 -2.20 -5.76 -13.53
N PRO A 31 -2.79 -4.55 -13.39
CA PRO A 31 -2.01 -3.31 -13.37
C PRO A 31 -0.99 -3.26 -12.22
N LEU A 32 -1.32 -3.81 -11.04
CA LEU A 32 -0.40 -3.90 -9.92
C LEU A 32 0.77 -4.85 -10.23
N HIS A 33 0.51 -5.99 -10.85
CA HIS A 33 1.55 -6.92 -11.28
C HIS A 33 2.47 -6.30 -12.34
N ASP A 34 1.92 -5.57 -13.29
CA ASP A 34 2.70 -4.94 -14.37
C ASP A 34 3.62 -3.82 -13.85
N ILE A 35 3.14 -3.03 -12.88
CA ILE A 35 3.91 -1.89 -12.34
C ILE A 35 4.87 -2.31 -11.21
N ASN A 36 4.61 -3.41 -10.50
CA ASN A 36 5.37 -3.80 -9.33
C ASN A 36 6.88 -3.96 -9.58
N PRO A 37 7.35 -4.57 -10.68
CA PRO A 37 8.79 -4.65 -10.97
C PRO A 37 9.46 -3.28 -11.09
N LEU A 38 8.77 -2.28 -11.63
CA LEU A 38 9.28 -0.91 -11.75
C LEU A 38 9.37 -0.24 -10.38
N ARG A 39 8.33 -0.38 -9.54
CA ARG A 39 8.30 0.13 -8.17
C ARG A 39 9.39 -0.51 -7.32
N ALA A 40 9.48 -1.83 -7.33
CA ALA A 40 10.46 -2.58 -6.59
C ALA A 40 11.91 -2.21 -6.99
N ASN A 41 12.19 -2.09 -8.28
CA ASN A 41 13.50 -1.66 -8.76
C ASN A 41 13.81 -0.21 -8.40
N TYR A 42 12.81 0.68 -8.42
CA TYR A 42 12.98 2.08 -8.03
C TYR A 42 13.34 2.21 -6.55
N ILE A 43 12.62 1.52 -5.68
CA ILE A 43 12.86 1.52 -4.24
C ILE A 43 14.25 0.95 -3.94
N ASP A 44 14.58 -0.23 -4.45
CA ASP A 44 15.87 -0.90 -4.19
C ASP A 44 17.06 -0.12 -4.74
N ARG A 45 16.89 0.59 -5.86
CA ARG A 45 17.94 1.46 -6.42
C ARG A 45 18.24 2.67 -5.55
N LEU A 46 17.21 3.29 -4.95
CA LEU A 46 17.36 4.49 -4.12
C LEU A 46 17.71 4.16 -2.67
N SER A 47 17.20 3.05 -2.19
CA SER A 47 17.40 2.55 -0.83
C SER A 47 17.63 1.04 -0.92
N PRO A 48 18.88 0.57 -1.09
CA PRO A 48 19.18 -0.86 -1.17
C PRO A 48 18.57 -1.62 0.00
N VAL A 49 17.62 -2.54 -0.29
CA VAL A 49 16.77 -3.14 0.73
C VAL A 49 17.35 -4.40 1.36
N ALA A 50 18.40 -4.98 0.79
CA ALA A 50 19.01 -6.19 1.32
C ALA A 50 19.51 -6.01 2.76
N GLY A 51 19.01 -6.84 3.67
CA GLY A 51 19.34 -6.79 5.09
C GLY A 51 18.62 -5.70 5.89
N THR A 52 17.76 -4.87 5.27
CA THR A 52 16.97 -3.85 5.94
C THR A 52 15.67 -4.42 6.51
N HIS A 53 15.07 -3.73 7.45
CA HIS A 53 13.71 -3.97 7.91
C HIS A 53 12.75 -3.03 7.18
N LEU A 54 11.88 -3.60 6.35
CA LEU A 54 10.92 -2.87 5.54
C LEU A 54 9.49 -3.15 6.01
N VAL A 55 8.65 -2.12 6.05
CA VAL A 55 7.20 -2.28 6.21
C VAL A 55 6.47 -1.91 4.92
N ASP A 56 5.49 -2.74 4.55
CA ASP A 56 4.53 -2.50 3.45
C ASP A 56 3.15 -2.26 4.05
N VAL A 57 2.73 -1.00 4.07
CA VAL A 57 1.47 -0.51 4.67
C VAL A 57 0.36 -0.55 3.62
N GLY A 58 -0.69 -1.31 3.88
CA GLY A 58 -1.71 -1.64 2.89
C GLY A 58 -1.20 -2.68 1.91
N CYS A 59 -0.55 -3.73 2.40
CA CYS A 59 0.14 -4.71 1.56
C CYS A 59 -0.80 -5.59 0.70
N GLY A 60 -2.09 -5.60 1.00
CA GLY A 60 -3.08 -6.43 0.31
C GLY A 60 -2.66 -7.91 0.26
N GLY A 61 -2.67 -8.49 -0.92
CA GLY A 61 -2.20 -9.87 -1.18
C GLY A 61 -0.70 -10.05 -1.29
N GLY A 62 0.13 -9.03 -0.94
CA GLY A 62 1.57 -9.19 -0.73
C GLY A 62 2.46 -9.01 -1.96
N ILE A 63 1.97 -8.45 -3.07
CA ILE A 63 2.74 -8.33 -4.33
C ILE A 63 4.05 -7.56 -4.14
N LEU A 64 4.02 -6.39 -3.45
CA LEU A 64 5.23 -5.62 -3.17
C LEU A 64 6.04 -6.27 -2.05
N ALA A 65 5.39 -6.69 -0.97
CA ALA A 65 6.03 -7.30 0.20
C ALA A 65 6.93 -8.49 -0.20
N GLU A 66 6.40 -9.43 -1.00
CA GLU A 66 7.19 -10.57 -1.50
C GLU A 66 8.33 -10.13 -2.43
N ALA A 67 8.09 -9.15 -3.30
CA ALA A 67 9.12 -8.65 -4.19
C ALA A 67 10.29 -7.99 -3.44
N MET A 68 10.03 -7.38 -2.27
CA MET A 68 11.07 -6.84 -1.40
C MET A 68 11.79 -7.94 -0.61
N ALA A 69 11.04 -8.94 -0.11
CA ALA A 69 11.63 -10.10 0.57
C ALA A 69 12.56 -10.87 -0.37
N GLN A 70 12.20 -11.06 -1.65
CA GLN A 70 13.06 -11.67 -2.68
C GLN A 70 14.36 -10.90 -2.91
N ARG A 71 14.38 -9.59 -2.61
CA ARG A 71 15.58 -8.73 -2.66
C ARG A 71 16.40 -8.74 -1.37
N GLY A 72 15.98 -9.55 -0.39
CA GLY A 72 16.70 -9.74 0.87
C GLY A 72 16.31 -8.78 1.99
N ALA A 73 15.20 -8.05 1.88
CA ALA A 73 14.64 -7.31 3.00
C ALA A 73 13.96 -8.26 4.00
N ARG A 74 14.00 -7.92 5.29
CA ARG A 74 13.09 -8.46 6.27
C ARG A 74 11.79 -7.64 6.21
N VAL A 75 10.69 -8.24 5.76
CA VAL A 75 9.46 -7.50 5.46
C VAL A 75 8.37 -7.80 6.48
N THR A 76 7.75 -6.73 6.98
CA THR A 76 6.44 -6.75 7.66
C THR A 76 5.40 -6.19 6.70
N GLY A 77 4.35 -6.95 6.39
CA GLY A 77 3.21 -6.50 5.59
C GLY A 77 1.99 -6.31 6.48
N ILE A 78 1.36 -5.14 6.45
CA ILE A 78 0.12 -4.90 7.19
C ILE A 78 -1.03 -4.52 6.27
N ASP A 79 -2.21 -5.04 6.60
CA ASP A 79 -3.47 -4.72 5.93
C ASP A 79 -4.64 -4.93 6.91
N MET A 80 -5.79 -4.32 6.63
CA MET A 80 -7.00 -4.53 7.43
C MET A 80 -7.90 -5.65 6.88
N GLY A 81 -7.74 -6.03 5.61
CA GLY A 81 -8.47 -7.11 4.95
C GLY A 81 -7.95 -8.49 5.37
N GLU A 82 -8.80 -9.31 5.97
CA GLU A 82 -8.42 -10.68 6.37
C GLU A 82 -8.21 -11.58 5.16
N ALA A 83 -9.07 -11.47 4.14
CA ALA A 83 -8.98 -12.32 2.95
C ALA A 83 -7.73 -11.99 2.10
N PRO A 84 -7.36 -10.71 1.81
CA PRO A 84 -6.08 -10.38 1.19
C PRO A 84 -4.88 -10.93 1.95
N LEU A 85 -4.83 -10.77 3.27
CA LEU A 85 -3.74 -11.30 4.10
C LEU A 85 -3.67 -12.83 4.08
N ALA A 86 -4.83 -13.51 4.04
CA ALA A 86 -4.86 -14.97 3.91
C ALA A 86 -4.26 -15.42 2.57
N VAL A 87 -4.57 -14.71 1.48
CA VAL A 87 -3.99 -14.96 0.16
C VAL A 87 -2.49 -14.68 0.16
N ALA A 88 -2.03 -13.59 0.77
CA ALA A 88 -0.61 -13.28 0.91
C ALA A 88 0.16 -14.39 1.66
N LYS A 89 -0.39 -14.84 2.81
CA LYS A 89 0.16 -15.94 3.60
C LYS A 89 0.19 -17.28 2.84
N LEU A 90 -0.77 -17.53 1.97
CA LEU A 90 -0.79 -18.71 1.14
C LEU A 90 0.24 -18.64 0.02
N HIS A 91 0.32 -17.50 -0.68
CA HIS A 91 1.23 -17.34 -1.80
C HIS A 91 2.71 -17.36 -1.38
N GLN A 92 3.05 -16.83 -0.20
CA GLN A 92 4.44 -16.92 0.29
C GLN A 92 4.92 -18.37 0.49
N LEU A 93 4.00 -19.34 0.74
CA LEU A 93 4.37 -20.75 0.81
C LEU A 93 4.77 -21.30 -0.57
N GLU A 94 4.16 -20.76 -1.63
CA GLU A 94 4.48 -21.15 -3.01
C GLU A 94 5.76 -20.47 -3.50
N SER A 95 5.95 -19.18 -3.17
CA SER A 95 7.12 -18.39 -3.56
C SER A 95 8.37 -18.70 -2.73
N GLY A 96 8.20 -19.30 -1.54
CA GLY A 96 9.30 -19.65 -0.65
C GLY A 96 9.99 -18.48 0.03
N VAL A 97 9.36 -17.30 0.06
CA VAL A 97 9.83 -16.13 0.80
C VAL A 97 9.17 -16.04 2.18
N GLU A 98 9.81 -15.33 3.10
CA GLU A 98 9.26 -15.08 4.43
C GLU A 98 8.88 -13.59 4.55
N VAL A 99 7.60 -13.34 4.85
CA VAL A 99 7.04 -12.03 5.17
C VAL A 99 6.20 -12.15 6.44
N GLU A 100 6.37 -11.24 7.39
CA GLU A 100 5.55 -11.16 8.58
C GLU A 100 4.24 -10.43 8.24
N TYR A 101 3.18 -11.18 7.88
CA TYR A 101 1.87 -10.58 7.60
C TYR A 101 1.01 -10.50 8.84
N GLN A 102 0.54 -9.27 9.16
CA GLN A 102 -0.36 -9.04 10.30
C GLN A 102 -1.53 -8.12 9.92
N ARG A 103 -2.66 -8.34 10.58
CA ARG A 103 -3.81 -7.43 10.49
C ARG A 103 -3.61 -6.29 11.46
N SER A 104 -3.35 -5.08 10.93
CA SER A 104 -3.10 -3.89 11.72
C SER A 104 -3.37 -2.64 10.91
N THR A 105 -3.76 -1.55 11.57
CA THR A 105 -3.68 -0.20 10.99
C THR A 105 -2.24 0.32 11.05
N ALA A 106 -1.93 1.37 10.29
CA ALA A 106 -0.63 2.04 10.37
C ALA A 106 -0.41 2.65 11.76
N GLU A 107 -1.46 3.24 12.34
CA GLU A 107 -1.43 3.90 13.64
C GLU A 107 -1.18 2.91 14.78
N ASP A 108 -1.81 1.73 14.74
CA ASP A 108 -1.58 0.68 15.75
C ASP A 108 -0.14 0.16 15.65
N LEU A 109 0.34 -0.14 14.43
CA LEU A 109 1.71 -0.59 14.24
C LEU A 109 2.73 0.47 14.66
N ALA A 110 2.49 1.76 14.40
CA ALA A 110 3.37 2.84 14.84
C ALA A 110 3.49 2.91 16.38
N THR A 111 2.39 2.63 17.08
CA THR A 111 2.39 2.54 18.54
C THR A 111 3.23 1.36 19.05
N GLU A 112 3.19 0.22 18.36
CA GLU A 112 3.92 -0.99 18.74
C GLU A 112 5.39 -0.98 18.32
N LYS A 113 5.68 -0.42 17.14
CA LYS A 113 6.99 -0.51 16.47
C LYS A 113 7.49 0.89 16.03
N ALA A 114 7.49 1.87 16.95
CA ALA A 114 8.09 3.17 16.68
C ALA A 114 9.59 3.04 16.33
N GLU A 115 10.07 3.87 15.39
CA GLU A 115 11.47 3.93 14.93
C GLU A 115 12.10 2.56 14.63
N SER A 116 11.31 1.66 14.02
CA SER A 116 11.72 0.25 13.84
C SER A 116 12.10 -0.12 12.40
N PHE A 117 11.68 0.69 11.42
CA PHE A 117 11.83 0.35 10.01
C PHE A 117 12.86 1.24 9.30
N ASP A 118 13.69 0.62 8.48
CA ASP A 118 14.67 1.29 7.63
C ASP A 118 14.04 1.82 6.33
N VAL A 119 12.97 1.14 5.88
CA VAL A 119 12.19 1.53 4.70
C VAL A 119 10.70 1.37 5.00
N VAL A 120 9.90 2.37 4.64
CA VAL A 120 8.45 2.36 4.77
C VAL A 120 7.82 2.54 3.39
N CYS A 121 6.98 1.61 2.97
CA CYS A 121 6.21 1.69 1.74
C CYS A 121 4.72 1.81 2.07
N CYS A 122 4.02 2.74 1.43
CA CYS A 122 2.57 2.87 1.46
C CYS A 122 2.11 3.27 0.05
N LEU A 123 1.78 2.27 -0.76
CA LEU A 123 1.55 2.43 -2.19
C LEU A 123 0.10 2.09 -2.56
N GLU A 124 -0.60 3.02 -3.22
CA GLU A 124 -2.01 2.87 -3.65
C GLU A 124 -2.96 2.50 -2.48
N MET A 125 -2.76 3.11 -1.31
CA MET A 125 -3.56 2.83 -0.12
C MET A 125 -4.21 4.10 0.45
N LEU A 126 -3.54 5.25 0.32
CA LEU A 126 -3.96 6.51 0.94
C LEU A 126 -5.32 7.01 0.45
N GLU A 127 -5.72 6.69 -0.77
CA GLU A 127 -7.04 7.01 -1.35
C GLU A 127 -8.18 6.16 -0.78
N HIS A 128 -7.88 5.12 0.00
CA HIS A 128 -8.85 4.18 0.55
C HIS A 128 -9.12 4.37 2.05
N VAL A 129 -8.51 5.40 2.67
CA VAL A 129 -8.67 5.71 4.10
C VAL A 129 -9.36 7.05 4.32
N PRO A 130 -10.10 7.22 5.44
CA PRO A 130 -10.74 8.50 5.77
C PRO A 130 -9.76 9.65 6.00
N ASP A 131 -8.62 9.39 6.64
CA ASP A 131 -7.58 10.39 6.95
C ASP A 131 -6.19 9.94 6.45
N PRO A 132 -5.81 10.27 5.21
CA PRO A 132 -4.48 9.97 4.68
C PRO A 132 -3.34 10.63 5.47
N GLY A 133 -3.58 11.81 6.05
CA GLY A 133 -2.57 12.53 6.84
C GLY A 133 -2.18 11.76 8.11
N ALA A 134 -3.14 11.13 8.78
CA ALA A 134 -2.89 10.29 9.95
C ALA A 134 -2.03 9.06 9.59
N VAL A 135 -2.29 8.42 8.44
CA VAL A 135 -1.47 7.31 7.95
C VAL A 135 -0.05 7.75 7.66
N ILE A 136 0.15 8.89 6.97
CA ILE A 136 1.49 9.42 6.67
C ILE A 136 2.26 9.72 7.96
N LYS A 137 1.58 10.29 8.96
CA LYS A 137 2.16 10.55 10.28
C LYS A 137 2.57 9.24 10.97
N ALA A 138 1.72 8.22 10.98
CA ALA A 138 2.03 6.91 11.53
C ALA A 138 3.23 6.25 10.80
N CYS A 139 3.30 6.38 9.46
CA CYS A 139 4.46 5.95 8.68
C CYS A 139 5.76 6.65 9.12
N ALA A 140 5.69 7.96 9.41
CA ALA A 140 6.84 8.71 9.91
C ALA A 140 7.27 8.26 11.32
N GLU A 141 6.29 7.98 12.21
CA GLU A 141 6.56 7.54 13.57
C GLU A 141 7.22 6.15 13.64
N MET A 142 6.88 5.23 12.75
CA MET A 142 7.51 3.91 12.71
C MET A 142 8.84 3.87 11.94
N ALA A 143 9.18 4.93 11.22
CA ALA A 143 10.43 5.05 10.48
C ALA A 143 11.59 5.41 11.41
N LYS A 144 12.73 4.75 11.24
CA LYS A 144 13.97 5.15 11.93
C LYS A 144 14.43 6.53 11.46
N PRO A 145 15.17 7.28 12.28
CA PRO A 145 15.85 8.48 11.80
C PRO A 145 16.71 8.18 10.57
N GLY A 146 16.47 8.91 9.46
CA GLY A 146 17.15 8.69 8.19
C GLY A 146 16.58 7.56 7.32
N ALA A 147 15.49 6.93 7.72
CA ALA A 147 14.78 5.94 6.91
C ALA A 147 14.21 6.55 5.62
N ALA A 148 14.01 5.71 4.62
CA ALA A 148 13.36 6.13 3.37
C ALA A 148 11.88 5.77 3.39
N LEU A 149 11.02 6.73 3.03
CA LEU A 149 9.58 6.52 2.94
C LEU A 149 9.12 6.69 1.48
N TYR A 150 8.30 5.77 1.02
CA TYR A 150 7.75 5.75 -0.34
C TYR A 150 6.24 5.76 -0.28
N PHE A 151 5.65 6.80 -0.87
CA PHE A 151 4.20 6.95 -0.99
C PHE A 151 3.82 7.02 -2.48
N SER A 152 2.74 6.36 -2.85
CA SER A 152 2.10 6.56 -4.15
C SER A 152 0.59 6.54 -4.04
N THR A 153 -0.07 7.28 -4.92
CA THR A 153 -1.52 7.37 -5.02
C THR A 153 -1.92 7.94 -6.38
N ILE A 154 -3.18 7.84 -6.72
CA ILE A 154 -3.71 8.40 -7.97
C ILE A 154 -3.93 9.91 -7.81
N ASN A 155 -3.32 10.69 -8.73
CA ASN A 155 -3.44 12.15 -8.71
C ASN A 155 -4.85 12.61 -9.09
N ARG A 156 -5.47 13.48 -8.28
CA ARG A 156 -6.77 14.10 -8.57
C ARG A 156 -6.63 15.17 -9.66
N ASN A 157 -6.73 14.75 -10.90
CA ASN A 157 -6.75 15.65 -12.06
C ASN A 157 -7.66 15.07 -13.18
N PRO A 158 -8.09 15.91 -14.17
CA PRO A 158 -8.98 15.46 -15.26
C PRO A 158 -8.41 14.30 -16.09
N LYS A 159 -7.08 14.22 -16.21
CA LYS A 159 -6.42 13.14 -16.95
C LYS A 159 -6.55 11.81 -16.21
N ALA A 160 -6.33 11.79 -14.89
CA ALA A 160 -6.53 10.59 -14.07
C ALA A 160 -8.00 10.15 -14.08
N PHE A 161 -8.96 11.09 -14.01
CA PHE A 161 -10.38 10.79 -14.19
C PHE A 161 -10.66 10.07 -15.52
N LEU A 162 -10.13 10.62 -16.61
CA LEU A 162 -10.35 10.07 -17.94
C LEU A 162 -9.75 8.65 -18.09
N PHE A 163 -8.55 8.42 -17.57
CA PHE A 163 -7.85 7.15 -17.75
C PHE A 163 -8.23 6.10 -16.71
N ALA A 164 -8.32 6.45 -15.42
CA ALA A 164 -8.62 5.49 -14.36
C ALA A 164 -10.12 5.14 -14.31
N ILE A 165 -11.01 6.13 -14.42
CA ILE A 165 -12.43 5.90 -14.29
C ILE A 165 -13.07 5.63 -15.65
N VAL A 166 -12.98 6.57 -16.58
CA VAL A 166 -13.65 6.39 -17.89
C VAL A 166 -12.97 5.31 -18.73
N GLY A 167 -11.63 5.34 -18.80
CA GLY A 167 -10.86 4.38 -19.59
C GLY A 167 -10.87 2.97 -19.02
N ALA A 168 -10.36 2.81 -17.79
CA ALA A 168 -10.16 1.50 -17.21
C ALA A 168 -11.45 0.83 -16.74
N GLU A 169 -12.40 1.59 -16.15
CA GLU A 169 -13.63 1.01 -15.62
C GLU A 169 -14.75 0.91 -16.67
N HIS A 170 -14.97 1.94 -17.51
CA HIS A 170 -16.14 1.99 -18.38
C HIS A 170 -15.86 1.58 -19.82
N ILE A 171 -14.69 1.89 -20.41
CA ILE A 171 -14.38 1.58 -21.81
C ILE A 171 -13.68 0.23 -21.93
N LEU A 172 -12.56 0.05 -21.22
CA LEU A 172 -11.74 -1.15 -21.33
C LEU A 172 -12.19 -2.28 -20.39
N GLN A 173 -13.04 -1.95 -19.40
CA GLN A 173 -13.54 -2.89 -18.39
C GLN A 173 -12.42 -3.72 -17.72
N LEU A 174 -11.26 -3.10 -17.54
CA LEU A 174 -10.11 -3.70 -16.86
C LEU A 174 -10.32 -3.77 -15.35
N LEU A 175 -11.17 -2.89 -14.81
CA LEU A 175 -11.55 -2.79 -13.42
C LEU A 175 -13.07 -2.72 -13.30
N PRO A 176 -13.67 -3.25 -12.20
CA PRO A 176 -15.09 -3.08 -11.93
C PRO A 176 -15.47 -1.60 -11.85
N ALA A 177 -16.68 -1.25 -12.34
CA ALA A 177 -17.20 0.11 -12.21
C ALA A 177 -17.33 0.49 -10.71
N GLY A 178 -16.86 1.68 -10.34
CA GLY A 178 -16.85 2.15 -8.95
C GLY A 178 -15.64 1.68 -8.13
N THR A 179 -14.61 1.16 -8.79
CA THR A 179 -13.32 0.86 -8.12
C THR A 179 -12.67 2.14 -7.60
N HIS A 180 -12.79 3.24 -8.37
CA HIS A 180 -12.20 4.52 -8.02
C HIS A 180 -13.25 5.60 -7.82
N GLU A 181 -13.12 6.35 -6.74
CA GLU A 181 -13.89 7.56 -6.47
C GLU A 181 -13.00 8.79 -6.68
N TYR A 182 -13.32 9.64 -7.66
CA TYR A 182 -12.49 10.79 -8.02
C TYR A 182 -12.18 11.73 -6.86
N ASP A 183 -13.13 11.89 -5.96
CA ASP A 183 -12.99 12.77 -4.80
C ASP A 183 -11.97 12.24 -3.77
N LYS A 184 -11.72 10.94 -3.78
CA LYS A 184 -10.70 10.28 -2.93
C LYS A 184 -9.29 10.36 -3.52
N PHE A 185 -9.12 10.75 -4.79
CA PHE A 185 -7.80 10.96 -5.38
C PHE A 185 -7.07 12.11 -4.70
N ILE A 186 -5.77 12.04 -4.59
CA ILE A 186 -4.95 12.96 -3.80
C ILE A 186 -4.11 13.84 -4.70
N LYS A 187 -4.17 15.17 -4.51
CA LYS A 187 -3.30 16.09 -5.24
C LYS A 187 -1.87 16.05 -4.69
N PRO A 188 -0.83 16.23 -5.52
CA PRO A 188 0.55 16.31 -5.05
C PRO A 188 0.77 17.37 -3.98
N SER A 189 0.02 18.50 -4.03
CA SER A 189 0.10 19.55 -3.01
C SER A 189 -0.47 19.15 -1.66
N GLU A 190 -1.52 18.31 -1.63
CA GLU A 190 -2.11 17.76 -0.41
C GLU A 190 -1.13 16.77 0.23
N MET A 191 -0.62 15.83 -0.57
CA MET A 191 0.42 14.87 -0.14
C MET A 191 1.64 15.59 0.45
N ALA A 192 2.17 16.59 -0.26
CA ALA A 192 3.32 17.37 0.19
C ALA A 192 3.02 18.17 1.48
N GLY A 193 1.76 18.55 1.72
CA GLY A 193 1.33 19.14 2.98
C GLY A 193 1.47 18.15 4.13
N TRP A 194 0.82 17.00 4.03
CA TRP A 194 0.86 15.96 5.06
C TRP A 194 2.27 15.43 5.33
N ILE A 195 3.12 15.30 4.30
CA ILE A 195 4.52 14.90 4.45
C ILE A 195 5.27 15.91 5.32
N ARG A 196 5.13 17.23 5.06
CA ARG A 196 5.75 18.28 5.88
C ARG A 196 5.20 18.31 7.31
N ASP A 197 3.87 18.16 7.46
CA ASP A 197 3.21 18.15 8.78
C ASP A 197 3.67 16.94 9.63
N ALA A 198 4.03 15.84 8.99
CA ALA A 198 4.65 14.68 9.64
C ALA A 198 6.15 14.85 9.93
N GLY A 199 6.75 16.00 9.61
CA GLY A 199 8.18 16.27 9.84
C GLY A 199 9.14 15.58 8.86
N LEU A 200 8.63 15.10 7.73
CA LEU A 200 9.43 14.47 6.67
C LEU A 200 9.95 15.51 5.68
N VAL A 201 11.09 15.22 5.04
CA VAL A 201 11.80 16.08 4.08
C VAL A 201 12.06 15.36 2.76
#